data_2774a2b068b79269a5a1a94eca4f5e8b
#
_entry.id   2774a2b068b79269a5a1a94eca4f5e8b
#
_cell.length_a   1.000
_cell.length_b   1.000
_cell.length_c   1.000
_cell.angle_alpha   90.00
_cell.angle_beta   90.00
_cell.angle_gamma   90.00
#
_symmetry.space_group_name_H-M   'P 1'
#
loop_
_entity.id
_entity.type
_entity.pdbx_description
1 polymer ?
#
loop_
_entity_poly.entity_id
_entity_poly.type
_entity_poly.pdbx_seq_one_letter_code
_entity_poly.pdbx_strand_id
1 'polypeptide(L)'
;MALITDLNKSNLRKVKVLLDALDADKKNVNYYALDLMRSELERTLAAVPKGTFKHVQCFGLHGTYDDGLEWLQQPENADRPKVVLSLGSSIGNFTRDEAVGFVKQFADILSPADSLLIGVDACQEPEKVYRAYNDSEGVTNQFTLNGLNHANKLLGHTAFDLSEWDAIGHYDEQDGRHQAYVSPKKDMKLSLSENVHVSVHAGEKIRIEESYKYSPAQAQDLWQASNVIEGASWTNHAGSYSKSRLHDI
;
A
#
# COMPACT_ATOMS: atom_id res chain seq x y z
N MET A 1 9.45 15.51 -20.63
CA MET A 1 9.33 14.06 -20.38
C MET A 1 8.40 13.89 -19.20
N ALA A 2 7.34 13.11 -19.34
CA ALA A 2 6.36 12.90 -18.26
C ALA A 2 6.96 12.08 -17.11
N LEU A 3 6.46 12.33 -15.88
CA LEU A 3 6.80 11.57 -14.67
C LEU A 3 5.69 10.57 -14.35
N ILE A 4 6.08 9.35 -14.02
CA ILE A 4 5.18 8.38 -13.37
C ILE A 4 5.81 8.00 -12.05
N THR A 5 5.16 8.31 -10.94
CA THR A 5 5.62 7.96 -9.59
C THR A 5 4.72 6.89 -9.00
N ASP A 6 5.27 5.72 -8.72
CA ASP A 6 4.55 4.60 -8.12
C ASP A 6 4.83 4.54 -6.62
N LEU A 7 3.82 4.86 -5.83
CA LEU A 7 3.88 4.92 -4.36
C LEU A 7 3.87 3.54 -3.68
N ASN A 8 3.59 2.48 -4.43
CA ASN A 8 3.40 1.13 -3.88
C ASN A 8 4.12 0.08 -4.71
N LYS A 9 5.39 0.18 -4.76
CA LYS A 9 6.29 -0.60 -5.60
C LYS A 9 6.25 -2.13 -5.40
N SER A 10 5.35 -2.67 -4.65
CA SER A 10 5.36 -4.09 -4.26
C SER A 10 5.53 -5.11 -5.39
N ASN A 11 5.26 -4.74 -6.66
CA ASN A 11 5.46 -5.66 -7.77
C ASN A 11 5.49 -4.98 -9.16
N LEU A 12 6.67 -4.86 -9.76
CA LEU A 12 6.83 -4.39 -11.13
C LEU A 12 5.98 -5.15 -12.17
N ARG A 13 5.57 -6.39 -11.89
CA ARG A 13 4.70 -7.15 -12.83
C ARG A 13 3.40 -6.43 -13.14
N LYS A 14 2.81 -5.75 -12.14
CA LYS A 14 1.55 -5.01 -12.34
C LYS A 14 1.79 -3.75 -13.17
N VAL A 15 2.87 -3.03 -12.88
CA VAL A 15 3.22 -1.79 -13.59
C VAL A 15 3.85 -2.08 -14.94
N LYS A 16 4.54 -3.20 -15.10
CA LYS A 16 5.18 -3.56 -16.37
C LYS A 16 4.21 -3.53 -17.56
N VAL A 17 2.97 -3.95 -17.38
CA VAL A 17 1.94 -3.88 -18.44
C VAL A 17 1.73 -2.43 -18.90
N LEU A 18 1.70 -1.48 -17.98
CA LEU A 18 1.60 -0.05 -18.31
C LEU A 18 2.88 0.43 -19.00
N LEU A 19 4.05 0.07 -18.48
CA LEU A 19 5.34 0.49 -19.05
C LEU A 19 5.55 -0.09 -20.46
N ASP A 20 5.19 -1.36 -20.70
CA ASP A 20 5.23 -1.99 -22.00
C ASP A 20 4.32 -1.24 -23.02
N ALA A 21 3.11 -0.86 -22.61
CA ALA A 21 2.20 -0.11 -23.45
C ALA A 21 2.73 1.29 -23.80
N LEU A 22 3.29 1.99 -22.81
CA LEU A 22 3.89 3.32 -23.02
C LEU A 22 5.11 3.27 -23.93
N ASP A 23 5.94 2.24 -23.79
CA ASP A 23 7.11 2.04 -24.65
C ASP A 23 6.69 1.71 -26.09
N ALA A 24 5.68 0.84 -26.28
CA ALA A 24 5.10 0.52 -27.58
C ALA A 24 4.50 1.75 -28.27
N ASP A 25 3.85 2.63 -27.52
CA ASP A 25 3.30 3.91 -27.99
C ASP A 25 4.37 5.00 -28.15
N LYS A 26 5.65 4.68 -27.95
CA LYS A 26 6.80 5.59 -28.03
C LYS A 26 6.66 6.83 -27.14
N LYS A 27 6.06 6.65 -25.96
CA LYS A 27 5.92 7.70 -24.96
C LYS A 27 7.20 7.82 -24.14
N ASN A 28 7.87 8.97 -24.24
CA ASN A 28 9.06 9.24 -23.44
C ASN A 28 8.66 9.52 -21.98
N VAL A 29 8.93 8.57 -21.09
CA VAL A 29 8.49 8.58 -19.68
C VAL A 29 9.64 8.22 -18.75
N ASN A 30 9.72 8.93 -17.63
CA ASN A 30 10.51 8.53 -16.48
C ASN A 30 9.57 7.90 -15.44
N TYR A 31 9.77 6.63 -15.16
CA TYR A 31 9.09 5.90 -14.10
C TYR A 31 9.95 5.88 -12.83
N TYR A 32 9.35 6.26 -11.72
CA TYR A 32 9.98 6.29 -10.40
C TYR A 32 9.22 5.37 -9.45
N ALA A 33 9.90 4.35 -8.93
CA ALA A 33 9.39 3.48 -7.88
C ALA A 33 9.79 4.07 -6.52
N LEU A 34 8.82 4.37 -5.66
CA LEU A 34 9.05 4.84 -4.29
C LEU A 34 8.91 3.70 -3.31
N ASP A 35 9.85 3.54 -2.39
CA ASP A 35 9.78 2.54 -1.31
C ASP A 35 10.69 2.92 -0.13
N LEU A 36 10.26 2.57 1.08
CA LEU A 36 11.04 2.71 2.31
C LEU A 36 12.25 1.75 2.37
N MET A 37 12.20 0.63 1.64
CA MET A 37 13.22 -0.40 1.67
C MET A 37 14.13 -0.29 0.44
N ARG A 38 15.32 0.28 0.62
CA ARG A 38 16.33 0.41 -0.44
C ARG A 38 16.65 -0.92 -1.12
N SER A 39 16.82 -2.00 -0.35
CA SER A 39 17.10 -3.33 -0.88
C SER A 39 15.99 -3.85 -1.82
N GLU A 40 14.74 -3.53 -1.52
CA GLU A 40 13.61 -3.88 -2.35
C GLU A 40 13.56 -3.07 -3.65
N LEU A 41 13.91 -1.78 -3.60
CA LEU A 41 14.06 -0.95 -4.79
C LEU A 41 15.17 -1.52 -5.71
N GLU A 42 16.34 -1.79 -5.15
CA GLU A 42 17.47 -2.36 -5.88
C GLU A 42 17.11 -3.70 -6.54
N ARG A 43 16.46 -4.62 -5.78
CA ARG A 43 15.97 -5.91 -6.29
C ARG A 43 14.97 -5.75 -7.41
N THR A 44 14.04 -4.83 -7.24
CA THR A 44 12.96 -4.58 -8.20
C THR A 44 13.47 -3.98 -9.50
N LEU A 45 14.37 -3.00 -9.42
CA LEU A 45 14.96 -2.37 -10.60
C LEU A 45 15.93 -3.30 -11.32
N ALA A 46 16.67 -4.15 -10.58
CA ALA A 46 17.52 -5.17 -11.17
C ALA A 46 16.74 -6.21 -11.98
N ALA A 47 15.46 -6.42 -11.68
CA ALA A 47 14.56 -7.28 -12.44
C ALA A 47 14.14 -6.70 -13.80
N VAL A 48 14.47 -5.42 -14.09
CA VAL A 48 14.29 -4.79 -15.41
C VAL A 48 15.65 -4.73 -16.10
N PRO A 49 15.95 -5.64 -17.05
CA PRO A 49 17.23 -5.62 -17.76
C PRO A 49 17.43 -4.29 -18.49
N LYS A 50 18.69 -3.83 -18.55
CA LYS A 50 19.05 -2.65 -19.36
C LYS A 50 18.62 -2.84 -20.80
N GLY A 51 17.94 -1.85 -21.37
CA GLY A 51 17.46 -1.91 -22.76
C GLY A 51 16.11 -2.64 -22.94
N THR A 52 15.44 -3.05 -21.86
CA THR A 52 14.06 -3.59 -21.92
C THR A 52 13.12 -2.60 -22.60
N PHE A 53 13.24 -1.32 -22.25
CA PHE A 53 12.46 -0.23 -22.84
C PHE A 53 13.34 0.71 -23.67
N LYS A 54 12.78 1.27 -24.74
CA LYS A 54 13.42 2.28 -25.58
C LYS A 54 13.03 3.70 -25.18
N HIS A 55 11.81 3.87 -24.69
CA HIS A 55 11.19 5.17 -24.40
C HIS A 55 10.88 5.36 -22.93
N VAL A 56 11.00 4.31 -22.10
CA VAL A 56 10.77 4.37 -20.66
C VAL A 56 12.09 4.20 -19.91
N GLN A 57 12.35 5.10 -18.96
CA GLN A 57 13.48 4.98 -18.03
C GLN A 57 12.95 4.70 -16.62
N CYS A 58 13.56 3.76 -15.91
CA CYS A 58 13.14 3.35 -14.57
C CYS A 58 14.15 3.78 -13.52
N PHE A 59 13.66 4.39 -12.44
CA PHE A 59 14.42 4.92 -11.32
C PHE A 59 13.83 4.47 -9.99
N GLY A 60 14.63 4.50 -8.93
CA GLY A 60 14.16 4.29 -7.55
C GLY A 60 14.23 5.58 -6.74
N LEU A 61 13.20 5.83 -5.96
CA LEU A 61 13.16 6.85 -4.92
C LEU A 61 13.11 6.12 -3.57
N HIS A 62 14.12 6.34 -2.75
CA HIS A 62 14.16 5.76 -1.41
C HIS A 62 13.66 6.79 -0.41
N GLY A 63 12.50 6.56 0.18
CA GLY A 63 11.87 7.46 1.12
C GLY A 63 10.43 7.09 1.46
N THR A 64 9.82 7.94 2.27
CA THR A 64 8.41 7.90 2.67
C THR A 64 7.50 8.48 1.58
N TYR A 65 6.18 8.44 1.82
CA TYR A 65 5.22 9.17 0.97
C TYR A 65 5.45 10.68 1.02
N ASP A 66 5.82 11.23 2.19
CA ASP A 66 6.11 12.65 2.36
C ASP A 66 7.36 13.06 1.58
N ASP A 67 8.43 12.25 1.62
CA ASP A 67 9.62 12.48 0.78
C ASP A 67 9.28 12.46 -0.71
N GLY A 68 8.39 11.55 -1.12
CA GLY A 68 7.89 11.49 -2.50
C GLY A 68 7.07 12.72 -2.89
N LEU A 69 6.25 13.22 -1.98
CA LEU A 69 5.46 14.43 -2.16
C LEU A 69 6.37 15.66 -2.30
N GLU A 70 7.36 15.82 -1.41
CA GLU A 70 8.34 16.88 -1.49
C GLU A 70 9.15 16.82 -2.79
N TRP A 71 9.55 15.62 -3.21
CA TRP A 71 10.28 15.43 -4.46
C TRP A 71 9.45 15.84 -5.69
N LEU A 72 8.15 15.54 -5.72
CA LEU A 72 7.25 15.94 -6.80
C LEU A 72 7.08 17.45 -6.90
N GLN A 73 7.24 18.18 -5.79
CA GLN A 73 7.11 19.64 -5.71
C GLN A 73 8.42 20.38 -6.02
N GLN A 74 9.54 19.70 -6.16
CA GLN A 74 10.82 20.33 -6.51
C GLN A 74 10.72 21.05 -7.87
N PRO A 75 11.39 22.18 -8.05
CA PRO A 75 11.26 23.01 -9.28
C PRO A 75 11.47 22.23 -10.57
N GLU A 76 12.39 21.27 -10.58
CA GLU A 76 12.67 20.41 -11.73
C GLU A 76 11.55 19.42 -12.08
N ASN A 77 10.61 19.18 -11.16
CA ASN A 77 9.51 18.23 -11.31
C ASN A 77 8.14 18.90 -11.34
N ALA A 78 7.98 20.06 -10.70
CA ALA A 78 6.69 20.74 -10.51
C ALA A 78 5.97 21.01 -11.83
N ASP A 79 6.68 21.48 -12.85
CA ASP A 79 6.12 21.85 -14.16
C ASP A 79 6.05 20.67 -15.15
N ARG A 80 6.47 19.46 -14.75
CA ARG A 80 6.44 18.29 -15.64
C ARG A 80 5.08 17.59 -15.53
N PRO A 81 4.47 17.18 -16.66
CA PRO A 81 3.28 16.33 -16.60
C PRO A 81 3.57 15.08 -15.78
N LYS A 82 2.70 14.77 -14.82
CA LYS A 82 2.91 13.70 -13.87
C LYS A 82 1.68 12.80 -13.69
N VAL A 83 1.94 11.54 -13.44
CA VAL A 83 0.94 10.56 -13.02
C VAL A 83 1.44 9.90 -11.75
N VAL A 84 0.69 10.05 -10.68
CA VAL A 84 0.97 9.38 -9.40
C VAL A 84 0.16 8.08 -9.35
N LEU A 85 0.81 6.97 -9.06
CA LEU A 85 0.19 5.64 -8.96
C LEU A 85 0.15 5.19 -7.50
N SER A 86 -1.01 4.82 -7.01
CA SER A 86 -1.21 4.10 -5.75
C SER A 86 -2.00 2.82 -6.03
N LEU A 87 -1.29 1.79 -6.50
CA LEU A 87 -1.89 0.53 -6.93
C LEU A 87 -1.74 -0.55 -5.87
N GLY A 88 -2.65 -1.54 -5.85
CA GLY A 88 -2.59 -2.66 -4.92
C GLY A 88 -3.43 -2.49 -3.65
N SER A 89 -4.24 -1.43 -3.61
CA SER A 89 -5.18 -1.15 -2.50
C SER A 89 -4.52 -0.84 -1.14
N SER A 90 -3.28 -0.35 -1.12
CA SER A 90 -2.63 0.12 0.11
C SER A 90 -3.35 1.33 0.75
N ILE A 91 -4.20 2.02 0.00
CA ILE A 91 -5.15 3.00 0.56
C ILE A 91 -6.04 2.38 1.66
N GLY A 92 -6.31 1.07 1.59
CA GLY A 92 -7.05 0.33 2.60
C GLY A 92 -6.32 0.15 3.93
N ASN A 93 -5.02 0.42 4.01
CA ASN A 93 -4.25 0.35 5.25
C ASN A 93 -4.43 1.60 6.12
N PHE A 94 -5.04 2.64 5.59
CA PHE A 94 -5.44 3.85 6.31
C PHE A 94 -6.87 3.73 6.83
N THR A 95 -7.18 4.38 7.93
CA THR A 95 -8.57 4.65 8.29
C THR A 95 -9.24 5.50 7.20
N ARG A 96 -10.58 5.58 7.19
CA ARG A 96 -11.31 6.37 6.18
C ARG A 96 -10.84 7.84 6.15
N ASP A 97 -10.65 8.43 7.33
CA ASP A 97 -10.23 9.83 7.45
C ASP A 97 -8.77 10.04 7.04
N GLU A 98 -7.88 9.13 7.41
CA GLU A 98 -6.47 9.16 6.97
C GLU A 98 -6.35 8.99 5.46
N ALA A 99 -7.20 8.12 4.87
CA ALA A 99 -7.23 7.93 3.42
C ALA A 99 -7.63 9.22 2.68
N VAL A 100 -8.59 9.98 3.21
CA VAL A 100 -8.95 11.30 2.67
C VAL A 100 -7.74 12.24 2.71
N GLY A 101 -7.05 12.31 3.86
CA GLY A 101 -5.84 13.11 4.02
C GLY A 101 -4.74 12.73 3.02
N PHE A 102 -4.51 11.42 2.86
CA PHE A 102 -3.53 10.90 1.91
C PHE A 102 -3.85 11.28 0.46
N VAL A 103 -5.09 11.07 0.00
CA VAL A 103 -5.49 11.42 -1.36
C VAL A 103 -5.37 12.92 -1.60
N LYS A 104 -5.84 13.73 -0.64
CA LYS A 104 -5.82 15.18 -0.71
C LYS A 104 -4.40 15.75 -0.83
N GLN A 105 -3.45 15.25 -0.05
CA GLN A 105 -2.06 15.71 -0.12
C GLN A 105 -1.45 15.57 -1.52
N PHE A 106 -1.75 14.46 -2.21
CA PHE A 106 -1.29 14.27 -3.59
C PHE A 106 -2.12 15.07 -4.59
N ALA A 107 -3.43 15.21 -4.38
CA ALA A 107 -4.29 16.01 -5.25
C ALA A 107 -3.89 17.48 -5.25
N ASP A 108 -3.62 18.06 -4.08
CA ASP A 108 -3.27 19.49 -3.90
C ASP A 108 -2.00 19.92 -4.68
N ILE A 109 -1.16 18.97 -5.11
CA ILE A 109 0.04 19.27 -5.92
C ILE A 109 -0.11 18.97 -7.41
N LEU A 110 -1.24 18.41 -7.82
CA LEU A 110 -1.50 18.08 -9.22
C LEU A 110 -2.03 19.31 -9.98
N SER A 111 -1.57 19.47 -11.20
CA SER A 111 -2.14 20.40 -12.16
C SER A 111 -3.24 19.72 -13.00
N PRO A 112 -4.09 20.47 -13.70
CA PRO A 112 -5.19 19.89 -14.50
C PRO A 112 -4.77 18.86 -15.56
N ALA A 113 -3.50 18.88 -15.97
CA ALA A 113 -2.93 17.91 -16.92
C ALA A 113 -2.40 16.62 -16.24
N ASP A 114 -2.32 16.61 -14.92
CA ASP A 114 -1.80 15.50 -14.13
C ASP A 114 -2.91 14.52 -13.76
N SER A 115 -2.55 13.38 -13.20
CA SER A 115 -3.52 12.38 -12.76
C SER A 115 -3.00 11.60 -11.56
N LEU A 116 -3.92 11.24 -10.67
CA LEU A 116 -3.71 10.28 -9.60
C LEU A 116 -4.48 9.00 -9.95
N LEU A 117 -3.80 7.86 -10.04
CA LEU A 117 -4.42 6.56 -10.30
C LEU A 117 -4.38 5.72 -9.03
N ILE A 118 -5.55 5.48 -8.46
CA ILE A 118 -5.69 4.69 -7.23
C ILE A 118 -6.39 3.36 -7.53
N GLY A 119 -5.84 2.28 -6.99
CA GLY A 119 -6.49 0.98 -6.97
C GLY A 119 -7.07 0.67 -5.62
N VAL A 120 -8.32 0.22 -5.58
CA VAL A 120 -9.03 -0.14 -4.35
C VAL A 120 -9.54 -1.57 -4.40
N ASP A 121 -9.43 -2.27 -3.29
CA ASP A 121 -10.11 -3.55 -3.08
C ASP A 121 -11.58 -3.27 -2.77
N ALA A 122 -12.45 -3.70 -3.67
CA ALA A 122 -13.90 -3.48 -3.61
C ALA A 122 -14.66 -4.75 -3.16
N CYS A 123 -13.95 -5.78 -2.70
CA CYS A 123 -14.56 -7.03 -2.28
C CYS A 123 -15.40 -6.82 -1.02
N GLN A 124 -16.71 -7.08 -1.12
CA GLN A 124 -17.66 -6.99 0.00
C GLN A 124 -18.16 -8.38 0.43
N GLU A 125 -17.58 -9.46 -0.09
CA GLU A 125 -17.95 -10.83 0.25
C GLU A 125 -17.16 -11.30 1.48
N PRO A 126 -17.79 -11.46 2.67
CA PRO A 126 -17.08 -11.73 3.93
C PRO A 126 -16.22 -12.99 3.86
N GLU A 127 -16.77 -14.07 3.34
CA GLU A 127 -16.09 -15.36 3.21
C GLU A 127 -14.86 -15.27 2.30
N LYS A 128 -14.96 -14.52 1.21
CA LYS A 128 -13.86 -14.34 0.27
C LYS A 128 -12.75 -13.50 0.86
N VAL A 129 -13.09 -12.41 1.56
CA VAL A 129 -12.11 -11.59 2.28
C VAL A 129 -11.48 -12.42 3.39
N TYR A 130 -12.28 -13.13 4.20
CA TYR A 130 -11.76 -13.98 5.27
C TYR A 130 -10.73 -14.99 4.74
N ARG A 131 -11.05 -15.72 3.66
CA ARG A 131 -10.14 -16.70 3.06
C ARG A 131 -8.87 -16.09 2.46
N ALA A 132 -8.95 -14.85 1.96
CA ALA A 132 -7.80 -14.16 1.40
C ALA A 132 -6.74 -13.84 2.46
N TYR A 133 -7.17 -13.64 3.71
CA TYR A 133 -6.30 -13.31 4.85
C TYR A 133 -6.12 -14.46 5.86
N ASN A 134 -6.81 -15.58 5.64
CA ASN A 134 -6.70 -16.81 6.45
C ASN A 134 -6.55 -17.99 5.50
N ASP A 135 -5.52 -17.96 4.67
CA ASP A 135 -5.23 -18.98 3.68
C ASP A 135 -4.92 -20.34 4.36
N SER A 136 -5.31 -21.42 3.71
CA SER A 136 -5.16 -22.80 4.24
C SER A 136 -3.70 -23.21 4.45
N GLU A 137 -2.76 -22.59 3.78
CA GLU A 137 -1.33 -22.84 3.93
C GLU A 137 -0.73 -22.04 5.10
N GLY A 138 -1.48 -21.08 5.67
CA GLY A 138 -1.06 -20.26 6.79
C GLY A 138 0.02 -19.22 6.46
N VAL A 139 0.19 -18.89 5.18
CA VAL A 139 1.21 -17.92 4.72
C VAL A 139 0.91 -16.53 5.28
N THR A 140 -0.35 -16.12 5.27
CA THR A 140 -0.76 -14.82 5.82
C THR A 140 -0.57 -14.77 7.34
N ASN A 141 -0.88 -15.85 8.05
CA ASN A 141 -0.62 -15.93 9.50
C ASN A 141 0.87 -15.83 9.81
N GLN A 142 1.73 -16.48 9.02
CA GLN A 142 3.18 -16.37 9.15
C GLN A 142 3.66 -14.94 8.89
N PHE A 143 3.07 -14.25 7.89
CA PHE A 143 3.36 -12.84 7.62
C PHE A 143 3.02 -11.95 8.82
N THR A 144 1.84 -12.14 9.43
CA THR A 144 1.41 -11.40 10.62
C THR A 144 2.38 -11.64 11.80
N LEU A 145 2.73 -12.90 12.08
CA LEU A 145 3.68 -13.26 13.14
C LEU A 145 5.10 -12.73 12.86
N ASN A 146 5.49 -12.61 11.59
CA ASN A 146 6.80 -12.05 11.23
C ASN A 146 6.95 -10.58 11.66
N GLY A 147 5.86 -9.86 11.87
CA GLY A 147 5.87 -8.54 12.51
C GLY A 147 6.51 -8.56 13.90
N LEU A 148 6.22 -9.58 14.72
CA LEU A 148 6.86 -9.78 16.03
C LEU A 148 8.35 -10.09 15.91
N ASN A 149 8.75 -10.86 14.89
CA ASN A 149 10.16 -11.12 14.61
C ASN A 149 10.90 -9.82 14.20
N HIS A 150 10.23 -8.96 13.44
CA HIS A 150 10.79 -7.64 13.12
C HIS A 150 10.92 -6.75 14.36
N ALA A 151 9.92 -6.76 15.24
CA ALA A 151 9.99 -6.07 16.52
C ALA A 151 11.18 -6.54 17.38
N ASN A 152 11.44 -7.85 17.46
CA ASN A 152 12.62 -8.39 18.14
C ASN A 152 13.93 -7.83 17.56
N LYS A 153 14.03 -7.71 16.24
CA LYS A 153 15.22 -7.14 15.58
C LYS A 153 15.42 -5.67 15.95
N LEU A 154 14.35 -4.89 16.00
CA LEU A 154 14.40 -3.48 16.39
C LEU A 154 14.77 -3.31 17.86
N LEU A 155 14.28 -4.19 18.73
CA LEU A 155 14.61 -4.21 20.16
C LEU A 155 16.04 -4.70 20.44
N GLY A 156 16.67 -5.41 19.50
CA GLY A 156 18.00 -5.99 19.67
C GLY A 156 18.01 -7.25 20.55
N HIS A 157 16.85 -7.77 20.96
CA HIS A 157 16.69 -8.99 21.73
C HIS A 157 15.34 -9.68 21.46
N THR A 158 15.19 -10.92 21.91
CA THR A 158 13.95 -11.69 21.76
C THR A 158 12.99 -11.35 22.91
N ALA A 159 12.12 -10.36 22.69
CA ALA A 159 11.01 -10.05 23.59
C ALA A 159 9.77 -10.91 23.27
N PHE A 160 9.63 -11.35 22.02
CA PHE A 160 8.50 -12.14 21.49
C PHE A 160 9.00 -13.49 21.01
N ASP A 161 8.69 -14.56 21.73
CA ASP A 161 8.86 -15.94 21.24
C ASP A 161 7.65 -16.28 20.35
N LEU A 162 7.84 -16.37 19.03
CA LEU A 162 6.74 -16.56 18.07
C LEU A 162 5.93 -17.84 18.33
N SER A 163 6.52 -18.86 18.95
CA SER A 163 5.82 -20.11 19.29
C SER A 163 4.71 -19.92 20.33
N GLU A 164 4.78 -18.85 21.11
CA GLU A 164 3.83 -18.48 22.16
C GLU A 164 2.72 -17.54 21.69
N TRP A 165 2.64 -17.28 20.39
CA TRP A 165 1.67 -16.35 19.80
C TRP A 165 0.86 -17.02 18.70
N ASP A 166 -0.40 -16.62 18.60
CA ASP A 166 -1.27 -16.92 17.48
C ASP A 166 -1.49 -15.68 16.62
N ALA A 167 -1.65 -15.86 15.32
CA ALA A 167 -2.17 -14.86 14.42
C ALA A 167 -3.68 -15.07 14.23
N ILE A 168 -4.45 -13.99 14.28
CA ILE A 168 -5.91 -14.01 14.14
C ILE A 168 -6.30 -13.02 13.07
N GLY A 169 -6.87 -13.51 11.95
CA GLY A 169 -7.50 -12.68 10.93
C GLY A 169 -9.01 -12.60 11.16
N HIS A 170 -9.54 -11.39 11.19
CA HIS A 170 -10.97 -11.12 11.37
C HIS A 170 -11.46 -10.16 10.29
N TYR A 171 -12.62 -10.44 9.70
CA TYR A 171 -13.30 -9.49 8.82
C TYR A 171 -14.47 -8.86 9.56
N ASP A 172 -14.42 -7.55 9.71
CA ASP A 172 -15.47 -6.71 10.27
C ASP A 172 -16.39 -6.29 9.13
N GLU A 173 -17.56 -6.94 9.02
CA GLU A 173 -18.53 -6.69 7.96
C GLU A 173 -19.19 -5.31 8.10
N GLN A 174 -19.32 -4.79 9.32
CA GLN A 174 -19.95 -3.51 9.56
C GLN A 174 -19.08 -2.36 9.03
N ASP A 175 -17.80 -2.40 9.31
CA ASP A 175 -16.85 -1.39 8.86
C ASP A 175 -16.25 -1.70 7.48
N GLY A 176 -16.46 -2.92 6.96
CA GLY A 176 -15.93 -3.37 5.68
C GLY A 176 -14.41 -3.44 5.69
N ARG A 177 -13.82 -4.02 6.73
CA ARG A 177 -12.36 -4.12 6.87
C ARG A 177 -11.89 -5.48 7.38
N HIS A 178 -10.78 -5.93 6.86
CA HIS A 178 -9.99 -6.98 7.50
C HIS A 178 -9.14 -6.38 8.62
N GLN A 179 -8.99 -7.13 9.71
CA GLN A 179 -8.11 -6.80 10.83
C GLN A 179 -7.26 -8.01 11.18
N ALA A 180 -5.94 -7.82 11.28
CA ALA A 180 -5.03 -8.84 11.75
C ALA A 180 -4.55 -8.52 13.18
N TYR A 181 -4.57 -9.54 14.02
CA TYR A 181 -4.14 -9.47 15.41
C TYR A 181 -3.08 -10.54 15.68
N VAL A 182 -2.23 -10.27 16.65
CA VAL A 182 -1.47 -11.30 17.36
C VAL A 182 -2.05 -11.46 18.75
N SER A 183 -2.02 -12.69 19.27
CA SER A 183 -2.60 -13.02 20.57
C SER A 183 -1.66 -13.95 21.34
N PRO A 184 -1.29 -13.63 22.58
CA PRO A 184 -0.47 -14.52 23.38
C PRO A 184 -1.27 -15.74 23.82
N LYS A 185 -0.64 -16.93 23.79
CA LYS A 185 -1.25 -18.22 24.21
C LYS A 185 -1.35 -18.38 25.72
N LYS A 186 -0.61 -17.57 26.47
CA LYS A 186 -0.55 -17.57 27.95
C LYS A 186 -0.27 -16.16 28.47
N ASP A 187 -0.55 -15.94 29.74
CA ASP A 187 -0.13 -14.74 30.43
C ASP A 187 1.40 -14.64 30.43
N MET A 188 1.92 -13.48 30.05
CA MET A 188 3.35 -13.26 30.02
C MET A 188 3.72 -11.81 30.29
N LYS A 189 4.96 -11.60 30.70
CA LYS A 189 5.55 -10.27 30.85
C LYS A 189 6.61 -10.09 29.78
N LEU A 190 6.37 -9.12 28.90
CA LEU A 190 7.29 -8.73 27.85
C LEU A 190 8.26 -7.71 28.38
N SER A 191 9.54 -7.87 28.09
CA SER A 191 10.57 -6.88 28.37
C SER A 191 10.91 -6.17 27.06
N LEU A 192 10.47 -4.92 26.90
CA LEU A 192 10.70 -4.14 25.68
C LEU A 192 11.99 -3.34 25.77
N SER A 193 12.45 -3.02 26.98
CA SER A 193 13.76 -2.45 27.30
C SER A 193 14.11 -2.75 28.76
N GLU A 194 15.27 -2.31 29.22
CA GLU A 194 15.70 -2.47 30.61
C GLU A 194 14.66 -1.94 31.63
N ASN A 195 13.92 -0.88 31.27
CA ASN A 195 12.99 -0.18 32.15
C ASN A 195 11.52 -0.27 31.69
N VAL A 196 11.24 -0.92 30.57
CA VAL A 196 9.89 -1.02 30.02
C VAL A 196 9.44 -2.48 29.97
N HIS A 197 8.48 -2.78 30.82
CA HIS A 197 7.85 -4.10 30.89
C HIS A 197 6.34 -3.97 30.69
N VAL A 198 5.77 -4.85 29.88
CA VAL A 198 4.34 -4.88 29.60
C VAL A 198 3.81 -6.28 29.95
N SER A 199 2.74 -6.34 30.73
CA SER A 199 2.02 -7.59 30.96
C SER A 199 0.96 -7.75 29.88
N VAL A 200 0.88 -8.93 29.29
CA VAL A 200 -0.15 -9.31 28.31
C VAL A 200 -0.82 -10.61 28.79
N HIS A 201 -2.11 -10.71 28.56
CA HIS A 201 -2.92 -11.83 29.03
C HIS A 201 -3.25 -12.80 27.91
N ALA A 202 -3.38 -14.10 28.26
CA ALA A 202 -3.79 -15.12 27.31
C ALA A 202 -5.06 -14.72 26.56
N GLY A 203 -5.03 -14.78 25.23
CA GLY A 203 -6.16 -14.41 24.39
C GLY A 203 -6.37 -12.90 24.16
N GLU A 204 -5.56 -12.04 24.76
CA GLU A 204 -5.57 -10.60 24.46
C GLU A 204 -5.24 -10.37 22.99
N LYS A 205 -5.97 -9.47 22.33
CA LYS A 205 -5.77 -9.18 20.91
C LYS A 205 -5.01 -7.87 20.73
N ILE A 206 -3.83 -7.97 20.15
CA ILE A 206 -3.00 -6.81 19.77
C ILE A 206 -3.12 -6.63 18.26
N ARG A 207 -3.73 -5.54 17.81
CA ARG A 207 -3.92 -5.26 16.38
C ARG A 207 -2.57 -4.92 15.74
N ILE A 208 -2.27 -5.60 14.63
CA ILE A 208 -1.05 -5.40 13.84
C ILE A 208 -1.34 -4.67 12.54
N GLU A 209 -2.48 -4.99 11.90
CA GLU A 209 -2.81 -4.49 10.57
C GLU A 209 -4.32 -4.36 10.42
N GLU A 210 -4.75 -3.44 9.57
CA GLU A 210 -6.10 -3.41 9.06
C GLU A 210 -6.09 -3.08 7.55
N SER A 211 -7.13 -3.55 6.86
CA SER A 211 -7.28 -3.34 5.42
C SER A 211 -8.75 -3.10 5.09
N TYR A 212 -9.08 -1.83 4.87
CA TYR A 212 -10.42 -1.41 4.47
C TYR A 212 -10.72 -1.81 3.02
N LYS A 213 -11.94 -2.25 2.80
CA LYS A 213 -12.52 -2.52 1.51
C LYS A 213 -13.47 -1.38 1.15
N TYR A 214 -13.50 -0.99 -0.10
CA TYR A 214 -14.27 0.15 -0.56
C TYR A 214 -15.36 -0.30 -1.52
N SER A 215 -16.62 -0.30 -1.08
CA SER A 215 -17.72 -0.40 -2.03
C SER A 215 -17.68 0.77 -3.04
N PRO A 216 -18.34 0.67 -4.19
CA PRO A 216 -18.38 1.79 -5.15
C PRO A 216 -18.83 3.12 -4.51
N ALA A 217 -19.83 3.07 -3.62
CA ALA A 217 -20.31 4.26 -2.89
C ALA A 217 -19.21 4.84 -1.97
N GLN A 218 -18.57 3.99 -1.17
CA GLN A 218 -17.48 4.42 -0.28
C GLN A 218 -16.27 4.96 -1.04
N ALA A 219 -15.98 4.45 -2.23
CA ALA A 219 -14.93 5.01 -3.08
C ALA A 219 -15.33 6.42 -3.57
N GLN A 220 -16.57 6.63 -3.98
CA GLN A 220 -17.07 7.96 -4.37
C GLN A 220 -17.06 8.94 -3.18
N ASP A 221 -17.44 8.50 -1.98
CA ASP A 221 -17.37 9.32 -0.77
C ASP A 221 -15.91 9.76 -0.49
N LEU A 222 -14.95 8.83 -0.66
CA LEU A 222 -13.52 9.14 -0.52
C LEU A 222 -13.08 10.20 -1.54
N TRP A 223 -13.44 10.03 -2.83
CA TRP A 223 -13.09 11.00 -3.87
C TRP A 223 -13.67 12.38 -3.58
N GLN A 224 -14.95 12.43 -3.22
CA GLN A 224 -15.63 13.68 -2.88
C GLN A 224 -14.99 14.37 -1.65
N ALA A 225 -14.74 13.62 -0.58
CA ALA A 225 -14.11 14.15 0.63
C ALA A 225 -12.67 14.63 0.41
N SER A 226 -11.98 14.04 -0.57
CA SER A 226 -10.62 14.44 -0.97
C SER A 226 -10.57 15.56 -2.01
N ASN A 227 -11.73 16.10 -2.42
CA ASN A 227 -11.84 17.17 -3.42
C ASN A 227 -11.27 16.79 -4.79
N VAL A 228 -11.51 15.54 -5.23
CA VAL A 228 -11.07 15.03 -6.54
C VAL A 228 -12.24 14.49 -7.35
N ILE A 229 -12.10 14.55 -8.68
CA ILE A 229 -13.09 14.03 -9.64
C ILE A 229 -12.56 12.75 -10.27
N GLU A 230 -13.43 11.73 -10.35
CA GLU A 230 -13.15 10.52 -11.10
C GLU A 230 -13.38 10.74 -12.59
N GLY A 231 -12.30 10.86 -13.36
CA GLY A 231 -12.35 11.02 -14.82
C GLY A 231 -12.51 9.70 -15.58
N ALA A 232 -12.10 8.58 -14.99
CA ALA A 232 -12.28 7.23 -15.55
C ALA A 232 -12.13 6.18 -14.45
N SER A 233 -12.83 5.05 -14.62
CA SER A 233 -12.72 3.93 -13.71
C SER A 233 -12.73 2.61 -14.45
N TRP A 234 -12.04 1.62 -13.90
CA TRP A 234 -11.92 0.27 -14.45
C TRP A 234 -12.11 -0.73 -13.32
N THR A 235 -12.98 -1.68 -13.53
CA THR A 235 -13.29 -2.74 -12.55
C THR A 235 -13.03 -4.11 -13.17
N ASN A 236 -12.54 -5.05 -12.36
CA ASN A 236 -12.41 -6.43 -12.83
C ASN A 236 -13.79 -7.08 -13.00
N HIS A 237 -13.86 -8.21 -13.74
CA HIS A 237 -15.12 -8.90 -14.03
C HIS A 237 -15.93 -9.29 -12.79
N ALA A 238 -15.26 -9.53 -11.66
CA ALA A 238 -15.91 -9.90 -10.40
C ALA A 238 -16.40 -8.70 -9.58
N GLY A 239 -16.12 -7.45 -10.01
CA GLY A 239 -16.45 -6.26 -9.23
C GLY A 239 -15.66 -6.11 -7.93
N SER A 240 -14.66 -6.96 -7.68
CA SER A 240 -13.93 -7.03 -6.42
C SER A 240 -12.67 -6.18 -6.36
N TYR A 241 -12.29 -5.53 -7.44
CA TYR A 241 -11.16 -4.62 -7.50
C TYR A 241 -11.41 -3.55 -8.56
N SER A 242 -11.22 -2.30 -8.21
CA SER A 242 -11.33 -1.18 -9.14
C SER A 242 -10.08 -0.30 -9.13
N LYS A 243 -9.92 0.47 -10.20
CA LYS A 243 -8.91 1.51 -10.36
C LYS A 243 -9.60 2.77 -10.83
N SER A 244 -9.31 3.88 -10.21
CA SER A 244 -9.89 5.18 -10.57
C SER A 244 -8.79 6.15 -10.93
N ARG A 245 -8.97 6.82 -12.08
CA ARG A 245 -8.13 7.96 -12.46
C ARG A 245 -8.80 9.23 -11.98
N LEU A 246 -8.10 9.92 -11.10
CA LEU A 246 -8.57 11.10 -10.40
C LEU A 246 -7.83 12.34 -10.87
N HIS A 247 -8.52 13.47 -10.85
CA HIS A 247 -8.02 14.80 -11.15
C HIS A 247 -8.46 15.75 -10.05
N ASP A 248 -7.71 16.81 -9.83
CA ASP A 248 -8.13 17.94 -8.99
C ASP A 248 -9.37 18.63 -9.58
N ILE A 249 -10.20 19.23 -8.73
CA ILE A 249 -11.41 20.00 -9.10
C ILE A 249 -11.05 21.37 -9.61
#